data_c6f633aff6b8cac1c619cc3109bd8d14
#
_entry.id   c6f633aff6b8cac1c619cc3109bd8d14
#
_cell.length_a   1.000
_cell.length_b   1.000
_cell.length_c   1.000
_cell.angle_alpha   90.00
_cell.angle_beta   90.00
_cell.angle_gamma   90.00
#
_symmetry.space_group_name_H-M   'P 1'
#
loop_
_entity.id
_entity.type
_entity.pdbx_description
1 polymer ?
#
loop_
_entity_poly.entity_id
_entity_poly.type
_entity_poly.pdbx_seq_one_letter_code
_entity_poly.pdbx_strand_id
1 'polypeptide(L)'
;MLAFRLALRNLLGAGLRTWLNVIVLSFSFIIIIWTKGLLEGWDRQARNDMISWEVGGGQYWHEEYDPYDPFTLTDSHGPVPSGLSAGLADGRLAPVLITQGSVYPRGMMHSVLIKGIPPQQQVVQLPSSNLEAGDGDVPAIIGEAMAESTGLKEGDYVTVRWRDRNGTFDATEVKITTVFKT
;
A
#
# COMPACT_ATOMS: atom_id res chain seq x y z
N MET A 1 51.78 10.11 -21.26
CA MET A 1 52.25 10.03 -19.83
C MET A 1 52.83 11.35 -19.31
N LEU A 2 53.62 12.09 -20.12
CA LEU A 2 54.24 13.35 -19.68
C LEU A 2 53.23 14.45 -19.31
N ALA A 3 52.20 14.66 -20.17
CA ALA A 3 51.13 15.64 -19.94
C ALA A 3 50.37 15.40 -18.62
N PHE A 4 50.07 14.16 -18.30
CA PHE A 4 49.41 13.80 -17.03
C PHE A 4 50.26 14.10 -15.80
N ARG A 5 51.58 13.81 -15.85
CA ARG A 5 52.51 14.14 -14.79
C ARG A 5 52.65 15.64 -14.60
N LEU A 6 52.70 16.42 -15.65
CA LEU A 6 52.75 17.88 -15.61
C LEU A 6 51.45 18.47 -15.03
N ALA A 7 50.31 17.98 -15.46
CA ALA A 7 49.03 18.40 -14.93
C ALA A 7 48.89 18.09 -13.40
N LEU A 8 49.26 16.88 -12.98
CA LEU A 8 49.24 16.50 -11.59
C LEU A 8 50.20 17.36 -10.74
N ARG A 9 51.40 17.62 -11.24
CA ARG A 9 52.40 18.49 -10.55
C ARG A 9 51.92 19.93 -10.42
N ASN A 10 51.23 20.46 -11.44
CA ASN A 10 50.62 21.80 -11.41
C ASN A 10 49.43 21.83 -10.43
N LEU A 11 48.60 20.78 -10.36
CA LEU A 11 47.51 20.66 -9.41
C LEU A 11 48.04 20.59 -7.95
N LEU A 12 49.07 19.82 -7.71
CA LEU A 12 49.69 19.70 -6.37
C LEU A 12 50.42 20.96 -5.94
N GLY A 13 50.96 21.74 -6.90
CA GLY A 13 51.59 23.05 -6.64
C GLY A 13 50.59 24.21 -6.62
N ALA A 14 49.33 24.00 -6.96
CA ALA A 14 48.31 25.03 -6.95
C ALA A 14 47.94 25.34 -5.49
N GLY A 15 47.95 26.63 -5.15
CA GLY A 15 47.71 27.08 -3.78
C GLY A 15 46.34 26.71 -3.21
N LEU A 16 46.09 27.10 -1.96
CA LEU A 16 44.91 26.81 -1.13
C LEU A 16 43.57 26.96 -1.90
N ARG A 17 43.47 27.94 -2.79
CA ARG A 17 42.27 28.21 -3.58
C ARG A 17 41.86 27.04 -4.49
N THR A 18 42.82 26.38 -5.11
CA THR A 18 42.57 25.22 -5.97
C THR A 18 42.11 23.99 -5.16
N TRP A 19 42.78 23.76 -4.02
CA TRP A 19 42.38 22.69 -3.10
C TRP A 19 40.97 22.89 -2.55
N LEU A 20 40.61 24.11 -2.16
CA LEU A 20 39.24 24.43 -1.74
C LEU A 20 38.20 24.10 -2.84
N ASN A 21 38.48 24.49 -4.09
CA ASN A 21 37.59 24.16 -5.18
C ASN A 21 37.45 22.65 -5.39
N VAL A 22 38.53 21.90 -5.33
CA VAL A 22 38.50 20.43 -5.44
C VAL A 22 37.68 19.81 -4.31
N ILE A 23 37.87 20.27 -3.07
CA ILE A 23 37.09 19.75 -1.93
C ILE A 23 35.60 20.05 -2.11
N VAL A 24 35.25 21.29 -2.46
CA VAL A 24 33.84 21.68 -2.64
C VAL A 24 33.17 20.87 -3.76
N LEU A 25 33.86 20.72 -4.91
CA LEU A 25 33.33 19.92 -6.01
C LEU A 25 33.19 18.43 -5.65
N SER A 26 34.19 17.87 -4.99
CA SER A 26 34.16 16.48 -4.53
C SER A 26 33.03 16.24 -3.52
N PHE A 27 32.85 17.14 -2.57
CA PHE A 27 31.80 17.08 -1.57
C PHE A 27 30.41 17.21 -2.23
N SER A 28 30.26 18.14 -3.16
CA SER A 28 29.01 18.29 -3.92
C SER A 28 28.66 17.01 -4.70
N PHE A 29 29.65 16.39 -5.33
CA PHE A 29 29.46 15.15 -6.05
C PHE A 29 29.05 13.99 -5.13
N ILE A 30 29.69 13.88 -3.97
CA ILE A 30 29.31 12.88 -2.94
C ILE A 30 27.87 13.08 -2.48
N ILE A 31 27.44 14.33 -2.20
CA ILE A 31 26.08 14.65 -1.79
C ILE A 31 25.08 14.25 -2.88
N ILE A 32 25.36 14.55 -4.14
CA ILE A 32 24.47 14.22 -5.25
C ILE A 32 24.28 12.70 -5.38
N ILE A 33 25.38 11.93 -5.33
CA ILE A 33 25.30 10.47 -5.42
C ILE A 33 24.55 9.90 -4.21
N TRP A 34 24.84 10.38 -3.01
CA TRP A 34 24.20 9.92 -1.80
C TRP A 34 22.71 10.21 -1.80
N THR A 35 22.32 11.44 -2.14
CA THR A 35 20.90 11.83 -2.24
C THR A 35 20.16 11.02 -3.30
N LYS A 36 20.77 10.80 -4.47
CA LYS A 36 20.16 9.97 -5.52
C LYS A 36 19.98 8.53 -5.06
N GLY A 37 20.96 7.95 -4.39
CA GLY A 37 20.86 6.60 -3.85
C GLY A 37 19.78 6.46 -2.78
N LEU A 38 19.64 7.48 -1.92
CA LEU A 38 18.59 7.52 -0.89
C LEU A 38 17.19 7.59 -1.52
N LEU A 39 16.99 8.49 -2.48
CA LEU A 39 15.70 8.63 -3.18
C LEU A 39 15.32 7.37 -3.94
N GLU A 40 16.27 6.76 -4.63
CA GLU A 40 16.01 5.50 -5.35
C GLU A 40 15.73 4.34 -4.39
N GLY A 41 16.38 4.31 -3.23
CA GLY A 41 16.10 3.36 -2.16
C GLY A 41 14.66 3.48 -1.64
N TRP A 42 14.20 4.69 -1.39
CA TRP A 42 12.82 4.96 -0.95
C TRP A 42 11.79 4.58 -2.01
N ASP A 43 12.01 4.97 -3.27
CA ASP A 43 11.10 4.62 -4.36
C ASP A 43 10.99 3.11 -4.54
N ARG A 44 12.10 2.40 -4.45
CA ARG A 44 12.11 0.94 -4.53
C ARG A 44 11.38 0.29 -3.36
N GLN A 45 11.59 0.79 -2.15
CA GLN A 45 10.90 0.28 -0.97
C GLN A 45 9.40 0.55 -1.05
N ALA A 46 8.98 1.78 -1.32
CA ALA A 46 7.57 2.14 -1.46
C ALA A 46 6.85 1.30 -2.54
N ARG A 47 7.53 1.04 -3.66
CA ARG A 47 7.00 0.16 -4.70
C ARG A 47 6.86 -1.28 -4.24
N ASN A 48 7.85 -1.81 -3.54
CA ASN A 48 7.80 -3.17 -3.01
C ASN A 48 6.70 -3.32 -1.96
N ASP A 49 6.56 -2.34 -1.08
CA ASP A 49 5.52 -2.33 -0.06
C ASP A 49 4.12 -2.28 -0.71
N MET A 50 3.92 -1.40 -1.70
CA MET A 50 2.67 -1.33 -2.46
C MET A 50 2.34 -2.67 -3.15
N ILE A 51 3.33 -3.30 -3.80
CA ILE A 51 3.14 -4.61 -4.44
C ILE A 51 2.80 -5.67 -3.39
N SER A 52 3.51 -5.69 -2.27
CA SER A 52 3.36 -6.74 -1.27
C SER A 52 2.06 -6.64 -0.48
N TRP A 53 1.60 -5.43 -0.18
CA TRP A 53 0.47 -5.21 0.72
C TRP A 53 -0.85 -4.85 0.02
N GLU A 54 -0.80 -4.30 -1.19
CA GLU A 54 -1.99 -3.74 -1.81
C GLU A 54 -2.29 -4.27 -3.21
N VAL A 55 -1.29 -4.29 -4.09
CA VAL A 55 -1.52 -4.54 -5.52
C VAL A 55 -1.27 -5.99 -5.92
N GLY A 56 -0.38 -6.69 -5.21
CA GLY A 56 0.14 -7.97 -5.67
C GLY A 56 0.99 -7.81 -6.95
N GLY A 57 0.96 -8.76 -7.84
CA GLY A 57 1.66 -8.70 -9.12
C GLY A 57 0.97 -7.89 -10.21
N GLY A 58 -0.28 -7.53 -10.00
CA GLY A 58 -1.14 -6.76 -10.91
C GLY A 58 -2.60 -6.91 -10.52
N GLN A 59 -3.46 -6.05 -11.06
CA GLN A 59 -4.89 -6.02 -10.75
C GLN A 59 -5.70 -6.05 -12.03
N TYR A 60 -6.79 -6.80 -12.01
CA TYR A 60 -7.81 -6.78 -13.04
C TYR A 60 -9.06 -6.12 -12.47
N TRP A 61 -9.45 -5.01 -13.06
CA TRP A 61 -10.62 -4.24 -12.67
C TRP A 61 -11.80 -4.52 -13.60
N HIS A 62 -13.00 -4.29 -13.09
CA HIS A 62 -14.23 -4.35 -13.91
C HIS A 62 -14.16 -3.31 -15.03
N GLU A 63 -14.74 -3.59 -16.18
CA GLU A 63 -14.66 -2.71 -17.36
C GLU A 63 -15.30 -1.33 -17.16
N GLU A 64 -16.27 -1.24 -16.26
CA GLU A 64 -16.93 0.03 -15.91
C GLU A 64 -16.20 0.83 -14.83
N TYR A 65 -15.09 0.33 -14.31
CA TYR A 65 -14.30 1.06 -13.32
C TYR A 65 -13.43 2.14 -13.97
N ASP A 66 -13.66 3.39 -13.56
CA ASP A 66 -12.81 4.52 -13.92
C ASP A 66 -12.03 4.99 -12.67
N PRO A 67 -10.68 4.89 -12.67
CA PRO A 67 -9.87 5.34 -11.54
C PRO A 67 -9.93 6.85 -11.27
N TYR A 68 -10.43 7.63 -12.22
CA TYR A 68 -10.60 9.09 -12.09
C TYR A 68 -12.00 9.48 -11.60
N ASP A 69 -12.96 8.55 -11.59
CA ASP A 69 -14.31 8.77 -11.06
C ASP A 69 -14.60 7.82 -9.88
N PRO A 70 -14.52 8.32 -8.63
CA PRO A 70 -14.77 7.51 -7.44
C PRO A 70 -16.18 6.91 -7.36
N PHE A 71 -17.16 7.48 -8.09
CA PHE A 71 -18.53 6.99 -8.06
C PHE A 71 -18.68 5.68 -8.84
N THR A 72 -17.82 5.42 -9.81
CA THR A 72 -17.84 4.14 -10.57
C THR A 72 -17.51 2.93 -9.73
N LEU A 73 -16.83 3.11 -8.60
CA LEU A 73 -16.45 2.02 -7.71
C LEU A 73 -17.66 1.23 -7.17
N THR A 74 -18.78 1.91 -6.95
CA THR A 74 -20.00 1.28 -6.41
C THR A 74 -20.65 0.34 -7.42
N ASP A 75 -20.58 0.66 -8.70
CA ASP A 75 -21.25 -0.08 -9.76
C ASP A 75 -20.32 -1.07 -10.49
N SER A 76 -19.00 -0.90 -10.33
CA SER A 76 -17.96 -1.69 -10.99
C SER A 76 -17.66 -3.00 -10.27
N HIS A 77 -18.67 -3.84 -10.12
CA HIS A 77 -18.53 -5.17 -9.53
C HIS A 77 -19.31 -6.22 -10.33
N GLY A 78 -18.81 -7.45 -10.34
CA GLY A 78 -19.42 -8.53 -11.08
C GLY A 78 -18.78 -9.88 -10.80
N PRO A 79 -19.30 -10.95 -11.41
CA PRO A 79 -18.68 -12.25 -11.31
C PRO A 79 -17.29 -12.24 -11.94
N VAL A 80 -16.37 -12.99 -11.35
CA VAL A 80 -15.03 -13.14 -11.92
C VAL A 80 -15.13 -13.77 -13.31
N PRO A 81 -14.47 -13.18 -14.35
CA PRO A 81 -14.47 -13.74 -15.69
C PRO A 81 -13.93 -15.17 -15.72
N SER A 82 -14.56 -16.04 -16.52
CA SER A 82 -14.18 -17.45 -16.63
C SER A 82 -12.72 -17.68 -17.04
N GLY A 83 -12.13 -16.75 -17.79
CA GLY A 83 -10.71 -16.79 -18.17
C GLY A 83 -9.74 -16.68 -17.00
N LEU A 84 -10.19 -16.19 -15.84
CA LEU A 84 -9.37 -16.05 -14.63
C LEU A 84 -9.55 -17.21 -13.64
N SER A 85 -10.48 -18.13 -13.91
CA SER A 85 -10.82 -19.23 -12.99
C SER A 85 -9.65 -20.15 -12.64
N ALA A 86 -8.76 -20.42 -13.59
CA ALA A 86 -7.57 -21.23 -13.36
C ALA A 86 -6.61 -20.55 -12.36
N GLY A 87 -6.40 -19.23 -12.48
CA GLY A 87 -5.56 -18.47 -11.57
C GLY A 87 -6.14 -18.39 -10.15
N LEU A 88 -7.47 -18.36 -10.02
CA LEU A 88 -8.15 -18.46 -8.72
C LEU A 88 -7.95 -19.83 -8.08
N ALA A 89 -8.13 -20.90 -8.86
CA ALA A 89 -7.97 -22.27 -8.38
C ALA A 89 -6.53 -22.55 -7.92
N ASP A 90 -5.54 -21.99 -8.62
CA ASP A 90 -4.12 -22.13 -8.31
C ASP A 90 -3.66 -21.19 -7.17
N GLY A 91 -4.53 -20.33 -6.63
CA GLY A 91 -4.18 -19.35 -5.60
C GLY A 91 -3.26 -18.21 -6.09
N ARG A 92 -3.06 -18.09 -7.41
CA ARG A 92 -2.28 -16.99 -8.01
C ARG A 92 -3.08 -15.68 -8.13
N LEU A 93 -4.38 -15.77 -8.03
CA LEU A 93 -5.31 -14.66 -8.05
C LEU A 93 -6.20 -14.73 -6.81
N ALA A 94 -6.59 -13.59 -6.30
CA ALA A 94 -7.59 -13.48 -5.23
C ALA A 94 -8.67 -12.50 -5.66
N PRO A 95 -9.96 -12.86 -5.54
CA PRO A 95 -11.04 -11.92 -5.79
C PRO A 95 -11.09 -10.92 -4.63
N VAL A 96 -11.23 -9.65 -4.94
CA VAL A 96 -11.37 -8.59 -3.95
C VAL A 96 -12.60 -7.76 -4.31
N LEU A 97 -13.54 -7.65 -3.38
CA LEU A 97 -14.67 -6.74 -3.50
C LEU A 97 -14.34 -5.46 -2.74
N ILE A 98 -14.43 -4.32 -3.40
CA ILE A 98 -14.13 -3.03 -2.77
C ILE A 98 -15.40 -2.19 -2.77
N THR A 99 -15.75 -1.63 -1.61
CA THR A 99 -16.86 -0.71 -1.46
C THR A 99 -16.55 0.40 -0.48
N GLN A 100 -17.22 1.53 -0.63
CA GLN A 100 -17.14 2.63 0.33
C GLN A 100 -18.13 2.38 1.48
N GLY A 101 -17.70 2.70 2.69
CA GLY A 101 -18.53 2.55 3.87
C GLY A 101 -18.17 3.53 4.97
N SER A 102 -18.85 3.37 6.09
CA SER A 102 -18.59 4.13 7.30
C SER A 102 -18.52 3.21 8.49
N VAL A 103 -17.62 3.47 9.40
CA VAL A 103 -17.53 2.81 10.69
C VAL A 103 -17.89 3.79 11.81
N TYR A 104 -18.45 3.28 12.90
CA TYR A 104 -18.96 4.11 13.99
C TYR A 104 -18.28 3.77 15.33
N PRO A 105 -16.96 3.96 15.46
CA PRO A 105 -16.30 3.78 16.74
C PRO A 105 -16.78 4.82 17.74
N ARG A 106 -17.24 4.37 18.88
CA ARG A 106 -17.74 5.27 19.96
C ARG A 106 -18.79 6.29 19.49
N GLY A 107 -19.59 5.93 18.47
CA GLY A 107 -20.63 6.81 17.93
C GLY A 107 -20.14 7.90 16.96
N MET A 108 -18.84 7.97 16.68
CA MET A 108 -18.29 8.90 15.69
C MET A 108 -18.18 8.20 14.31
N MET A 109 -18.59 8.90 13.26
CA MET A 109 -18.54 8.37 11.90
C MET A 109 -17.15 8.61 11.29
N HIS A 110 -16.55 7.54 10.79
CA HIS A 110 -15.35 7.57 9.96
C HIS A 110 -15.63 6.92 8.61
N SER A 111 -15.33 7.62 7.53
CA SER A 111 -15.40 7.04 6.17
C SER A 111 -14.25 6.06 5.97
N VAL A 112 -14.56 4.89 5.42
CA VAL A 112 -13.59 3.80 5.19
C VAL A 112 -13.80 3.17 3.82
N LEU A 113 -12.75 2.57 3.30
CA LEU A 113 -12.81 1.66 2.17
C LEU A 113 -12.86 0.24 2.72
N ILE A 114 -13.92 -0.47 2.41
CA ILE A 114 -14.13 -1.86 2.85
C ILE A 114 -13.63 -2.76 1.75
N LYS A 115 -12.72 -3.68 2.08
CA LYS A 115 -12.19 -4.69 1.16
C LYS A 115 -12.60 -6.08 1.64
N GLY A 116 -13.49 -6.75 0.90
CA GLY A 116 -13.82 -8.16 1.11
C GLY A 116 -12.79 -9.03 0.40
N ILE A 117 -12.07 -9.84 1.17
CA ILE A 117 -11.00 -10.72 0.67
C ILE A 117 -11.17 -12.14 1.22
N PRO A 118 -10.80 -13.19 0.46
CA PRO A 118 -10.82 -14.56 0.98
C PRO A 118 -9.79 -14.74 2.10
N PRO A 119 -10.13 -15.44 3.20
CA PRO A 119 -9.21 -15.71 4.30
C PRO A 119 -7.93 -16.45 3.86
N GLN A 120 -8.04 -17.36 2.89
CA GLN A 120 -6.94 -18.22 2.43
C GLN A 120 -6.08 -17.60 1.32
N GLN A 121 -6.30 -16.32 0.97
CA GLN A 121 -5.49 -15.69 -0.08
C GLN A 121 -4.02 -15.57 0.34
N GLN A 122 -3.11 -15.65 -0.64
CA GLN A 122 -1.66 -15.53 -0.48
C GLN A 122 -1.05 -14.53 -1.48
N VAL A 123 -1.88 -13.77 -2.18
CA VAL A 123 -1.44 -12.83 -3.21
C VAL A 123 -0.83 -11.58 -2.61
N VAL A 124 -1.38 -11.11 -1.49
CA VAL A 124 -0.88 -9.97 -0.72
C VAL A 124 -0.59 -10.37 0.71
N GLN A 125 0.35 -9.68 1.35
CA GLN A 125 0.84 -9.98 2.71
C GLN A 125 -0.11 -9.52 3.83
N LEU A 126 -1.41 -9.48 3.56
CA LEU A 126 -2.40 -9.19 4.59
C LEU A 126 -2.60 -10.43 5.48
N PRO A 127 -2.78 -10.25 6.80
CA PRO A 127 -3.06 -11.36 7.72
C PRO A 127 -4.50 -11.88 7.56
N SER A 128 -4.85 -12.25 6.32
CA SER A 128 -6.21 -12.64 5.93
C SER A 128 -6.68 -13.94 6.58
N SER A 129 -5.77 -14.80 7.02
CA SER A 129 -6.11 -16.00 7.81
C SER A 129 -6.88 -15.68 9.10
N ASN A 130 -6.69 -14.48 9.65
CA ASN A 130 -7.42 -14.01 10.83
C ASN A 130 -8.86 -13.57 10.50
N LEU A 131 -9.27 -13.64 9.22
CA LEU A 131 -10.65 -13.44 8.76
C LEU A 131 -11.46 -14.74 8.70
N GLU A 132 -10.95 -15.85 9.21
CA GLU A 132 -11.76 -17.05 9.33
C GLU A 132 -12.89 -16.82 10.34
N ALA A 133 -14.13 -17.06 9.88
CA ALA A 133 -15.32 -16.85 10.69
C ALA A 133 -15.29 -17.79 11.91
N GLY A 134 -15.30 -17.21 13.09
CA GLY A 134 -15.59 -17.90 14.35
C GLY A 134 -17.09 -17.96 14.62
N ASP A 135 -17.48 -18.17 15.85
CA ASP A 135 -18.84 -18.39 16.39
C ASP A 135 -19.93 -17.35 16.01
N GLY A 136 -20.08 -17.05 14.70
CA GLY A 136 -21.12 -16.16 14.17
C GLY A 136 -20.72 -14.69 14.05
N ASP A 137 -19.54 -14.31 14.50
CA ASP A 137 -19.00 -12.96 14.32
C ASP A 137 -18.49 -12.74 12.88
N VAL A 138 -18.65 -11.54 12.34
CA VAL A 138 -18.03 -11.12 11.08
C VAL A 138 -16.64 -10.57 11.40
N PRO A 139 -15.57 -11.30 11.08
CA PRO A 139 -14.21 -10.87 11.39
C PRO A 139 -13.75 -9.71 10.51
N ALA A 140 -12.98 -8.79 11.07
CA ALA A 140 -12.36 -7.71 10.34
C ALA A 140 -10.92 -7.47 10.82
N ILE A 141 -10.06 -7.10 9.89
CA ILE A 141 -8.71 -6.64 10.18
C ILE A 141 -8.59 -5.15 9.83
N ILE A 142 -7.85 -4.41 10.64
CA ILE A 142 -7.62 -2.97 10.43
C ILE A 142 -6.14 -2.64 10.50
N GLY A 143 -5.71 -1.63 9.75
CA GLY A 143 -4.35 -1.12 9.84
C GLY A 143 -4.10 -0.32 11.12
N GLU A 144 -2.84 -0.26 11.57
CA GLU A 144 -2.41 0.47 12.79
C GLU A 144 -2.86 1.94 12.77
N ALA A 145 -2.71 2.65 11.65
CA ALA A 145 -3.13 4.04 11.52
C ALA A 145 -4.65 4.24 11.75
N MET A 146 -5.47 3.31 11.26
CA MET A 146 -6.91 3.32 11.52
C MET A 146 -7.20 3.03 13.00
N ALA A 147 -6.54 2.04 13.59
CA ALA A 147 -6.67 1.70 15.00
C ALA A 147 -6.34 2.90 15.90
N GLU A 148 -5.26 3.62 15.62
CA GLU A 148 -4.86 4.82 16.35
C GLU A 148 -5.89 5.96 16.20
N SER A 149 -6.34 6.25 14.98
CA SER A 149 -7.27 7.34 14.71
C SER A 149 -8.67 7.11 15.29
N THR A 150 -9.11 5.85 15.35
CA THR A 150 -10.44 5.45 15.84
C THR A 150 -10.43 5.01 17.31
N GLY A 151 -9.27 4.62 17.84
CA GLY A 151 -9.08 4.02 19.15
C GLY A 151 -9.61 2.59 19.25
N LEU A 152 -9.85 1.92 18.11
CA LEU A 152 -10.23 0.51 18.05
C LEU A 152 -9.04 -0.40 18.36
N LYS A 153 -9.33 -1.53 18.97
CA LYS A 153 -8.34 -2.55 19.36
C LYS A 153 -8.82 -3.94 18.94
N GLU A 154 -7.91 -4.89 18.96
CA GLU A 154 -8.27 -6.30 18.80
C GLU A 154 -9.28 -6.74 19.86
N GLY A 155 -10.31 -7.43 19.41
CA GLY A 155 -11.44 -7.87 20.23
C GLY A 155 -12.61 -6.88 20.29
N ASP A 156 -12.43 -5.63 19.83
CA ASP A 156 -13.52 -4.65 19.82
C ASP A 156 -14.54 -4.98 18.73
N TYR A 157 -15.79 -4.62 18.99
CA TYR A 157 -16.86 -4.65 18.01
C TYR A 157 -17.15 -3.25 17.50
N VAL A 158 -17.39 -3.13 16.21
CA VAL A 158 -17.73 -1.85 15.58
C VAL A 158 -18.80 -2.03 14.50
N THR A 159 -19.77 -1.12 14.49
CA THR A 159 -20.78 -1.10 13.42
C THR A 159 -20.17 -0.54 12.14
N VAL A 160 -20.30 -1.31 11.08
CA VAL A 160 -19.93 -0.95 9.71
C VAL A 160 -21.19 -0.77 8.91
N ARG A 161 -21.29 0.32 8.16
CA ARG A 161 -22.41 0.64 7.29
C ARG A 161 -21.90 0.87 5.87
N TRP A 162 -22.58 0.28 4.90
CA TRP A 162 -22.25 0.45 3.48
C TRP A 162 -23.52 0.58 2.65
N ARG A 163 -23.36 0.86 1.37
CA ARG A 163 -24.44 0.86 0.42
C ARG A 163 -24.42 -0.47 -0.32
N ASP A 164 -25.57 -1.15 -0.36
CA ASP A 164 -25.72 -2.40 -1.07
C ASP A 164 -25.89 -2.17 -2.59
N ARG A 165 -25.96 -3.26 -3.36
CA ARG A 165 -26.16 -3.26 -4.81
C ARG A 165 -27.42 -2.50 -5.26
N ASN A 166 -28.46 -2.43 -4.42
CA ASN A 166 -29.73 -1.78 -4.74
C ASN A 166 -29.73 -0.30 -4.32
N GLY A 167 -28.61 0.21 -3.82
CA GLY A 167 -28.48 1.55 -3.32
C GLY A 167 -29.05 1.76 -1.90
N THR A 168 -29.47 0.68 -1.23
CA THR A 168 -29.96 0.70 0.14
C THR A 168 -28.80 0.66 1.11
N PHE A 169 -28.95 1.35 2.24
CA PHE A 169 -27.94 1.24 3.30
C PHE A 169 -28.17 -0.03 4.10
N ASP A 170 -27.10 -0.78 4.24
CA ASP A 170 -27.02 -1.96 5.10
C ASP A 170 -25.95 -1.74 6.17
N ALA A 171 -26.06 -2.46 7.27
CA ALA A 171 -25.14 -2.34 8.39
C ALA A 171 -24.98 -3.68 9.10
N THR A 172 -23.76 -3.95 9.54
CA THR A 172 -23.48 -5.10 10.40
C THR A 172 -22.48 -4.73 11.48
N GLU A 173 -22.43 -5.51 12.53
CA GLU A 173 -21.39 -5.42 13.53
C GLU A 173 -20.26 -6.37 13.14
N VAL A 174 -19.03 -5.86 13.16
CA VAL A 174 -17.82 -6.62 12.86
C VAL A 174 -16.93 -6.64 14.09
N LYS A 175 -16.22 -7.74 14.26
CA LYS A 175 -15.24 -7.91 15.33
C LYS A 175 -13.83 -7.68 14.78
N ILE A 176 -13.09 -6.80 15.41
CA ILE A 176 -11.69 -6.58 15.05
C ILE A 176 -10.86 -7.76 15.53
N THR A 177 -10.39 -8.60 14.62
CA THR A 177 -9.61 -9.79 14.96
C THR A 177 -8.12 -9.49 15.02
N THR A 178 -7.64 -8.52 14.25
CA THR A 178 -6.22 -8.17 14.21
C THR A 178 -6.01 -6.72 13.80
N VAL A 179 -5.07 -6.05 14.46
CA VAL A 179 -4.50 -4.77 14.03
C VAL A 179 -3.14 -5.05 13.42
N PHE A 180 -2.99 -4.82 12.11
CA PHE A 180 -1.76 -5.10 11.39
C PHE A 180 -0.96 -3.83 11.07
N LYS A 181 0.35 -4.02 10.99
CA LYS A 181 1.31 -2.97 10.68
C LYS A 181 1.87 -3.17 9.27
N THR A 182 1.86 -2.13 8.44
CA THR A 182 2.42 -2.11 7.09
C THR A 182 3.76 -1.37 7.05
#